data_6fcf0cd054dedc700f0936011f8e1952
#
_entry.id   6fcf0cd054dedc700f0936011f8e1952
#
_cell.length_a   1.000
_cell.length_b   1.000
_cell.length_c   1.000
_cell.angle_alpha   90.00
_cell.angle_beta   90.00
_cell.angle_gamma   90.00
#
_symmetry.space_group_name_H-M   'P 1'
#
loop_
_entity.id
_entity.type
_entity.pdbx_description
1 polymer ?
#
loop_
_entity_poly.entity_id
_entity_poly.type
_entity_poly.pdbx_seq_one_letter_code
_entity_poly.pdbx_strand_id
1 'polypeptide(L)' 'MAGDDLIASLERLRTLHTQGVLTDEEFGAAKAKLLG' A
#
# COMPACT_ATOMS: atom_id res chain seq x y z
N MET A 1 6.14 6.29 15.21
CA MET A 1 6.32 5.92 13.82
C MET A 1 6.39 7.14 12.94
N ALA A 2 7.38 7.22 12.13
CA ALA A 2 7.57 8.39 11.28
C ALA A 2 6.73 8.30 10.01
N GLY A 3 6.44 9.45 9.41
CA GLY A 3 5.75 9.50 8.14
C GLY A 3 6.49 8.76 7.04
N ASP A 4 7.83 8.64 7.20
CA ASP A 4 8.64 7.91 6.23
C ASP A 4 8.24 6.44 6.13
N ASP A 5 7.90 5.82 7.25
CA ASP A 5 7.47 4.43 7.25
C ASP A 5 6.15 4.25 6.51
N LEU A 6 5.24 5.19 6.69
CA LEU A 6 3.96 5.15 6.00
C LEU A 6 4.17 5.30 4.49
N ILE A 7 5.01 6.23 4.10
CA ILE A 7 5.30 6.46 2.70
C ILE A 7 5.96 5.23 2.08
N ALA A 8 6.91 4.64 2.79
CA ALA A 8 7.58 3.43 2.30
C ALA A 8 6.58 2.29 2.11
N SER A 9 5.66 2.13 3.06
CA SER A 9 4.64 1.10 2.96
C SER A 9 3.72 1.33 1.76
N LEU A 10 3.32 2.57 1.55
CA LEU A 10 2.46 2.90 0.41
C LEU A 10 3.18 2.65 -0.91
N GLU A 11 4.45 2.99 -0.98
CA GLU A 11 5.23 2.74 -2.19
C GLU A 11 5.36 1.25 -2.47
N ARG A 12 5.54 0.46 -1.43
CA ARG A 12 5.61 -0.98 -1.58
C ARG A 12 4.30 -1.55 -2.10
N LEU A 13 3.19 -1.08 -1.52
CA LEU A 13 1.87 -1.52 -1.98
C LEU A 13 1.64 -1.16 -3.44
N ARG A 14 2.05 0.03 -3.81
CA ARG A 14 1.91 0.49 -5.18
C ARG A 14 2.72 -0.39 -6.13
N THR A 15 3.93 -0.74 -5.74
CA THR A 15 4.77 -1.61 -6.55
C THR A 15 4.13 -2.97 -6.72
N LEU A 16 3.63 -3.55 -5.63
CA LEU A 16 2.96 -4.85 -5.68
C LEU A 16 1.73 -4.80 -6.56
N HIS A 17 0.98 -3.72 -6.48
CA HIS A 17 -0.20 -3.54 -7.30
C HIS A 17 0.18 -3.47 -8.79
N THR A 18 1.22 -2.71 -9.10
CA THR A 18 1.71 -2.56 -10.47
C THR A 18 2.20 -3.90 -11.02
N GLN A 19 2.81 -4.72 -10.17
CA GLN A 19 3.32 -6.02 -10.59
C GLN A 19 2.23 -7.07 -10.72
N GLY A 20 1.01 -6.75 -10.35
CA GLY A 20 -0.10 -7.67 -10.43
C GLY A 20 -0.21 -8.62 -9.25
N VAL A 21 0.59 -8.40 -8.21
CA VAL A 21 0.52 -9.22 -6.99
C VAL A 21 -0.75 -8.88 -6.20
N LEU A 22 -1.15 -7.60 -6.23
CA LEU A 22 -2.35 -7.15 -5.54
C LEU A 22 -3.41 -6.72 -6.54
N THR A 23 -4.65 -7.14 -6.30
CA THR A 23 -5.78 -6.64 -7.09
C THR A 23 -6.12 -5.23 -6.63
N ASP A 24 -6.94 -4.54 -7.43
CA ASP A 24 -7.40 -3.20 -7.06
C ASP A 24 -8.08 -3.21 -5.69
N GLU A 25 -8.90 -4.23 -5.45
CA GLU A 25 -9.60 -4.38 -4.19
C GLU A 25 -8.62 -4.57 -3.03
N GLU A 26 -7.66 -5.44 -3.23
CA GLU A 26 -6.67 -5.72 -2.20
C GLU A 26 -5.81 -4.49 -1.93
N PHE A 27 -5.44 -3.80 -2.97
CA PHE A 27 -4.65 -2.58 -2.84
C PHE A 27 -5.43 -1.54 -2.02
N GLY A 28 -6.71 -1.34 -2.35
CA GLY A 28 -7.56 -0.40 -1.63
C GLY A 28 -7.71 -0.77 -0.16
N ALA A 29 -7.90 -2.05 0.12
CA ALA A 29 -8.05 -2.52 1.49
C ALA A 29 -6.77 -2.30 2.30
N ALA A 30 -5.63 -2.63 1.71
CA ALA A 30 -4.35 -2.46 2.38
C ALA A 30 -4.06 -0.98 2.64
N LYS A 31 -4.36 -0.14 1.66
CA LYS A 31 -4.17 1.29 1.79
C LYS A 31 -5.04 1.85 2.90
N ALA A 32 -6.28 1.42 2.97
CA ALA A 32 -7.19 1.87 4.01
C ALA A 32 -6.71 1.49 5.39
N LYS A 33 -6.13 0.31 5.53
CA LYS A 33 -5.59 -0.14 6.81
C LYS A 33 -4.40 0.73 7.25
N LEU A 34 -3.58 1.12 6.31
CA LEU A 34 -2.43 1.95 6.62
C LEU A 34 -2.83 3.36 7.02
N LEU A 35 -3.85 3.89 6.37
CA LEU A 35 -4.28 5.27 6.58
C LEU A 35 -5.38 5.41 7.62
N GLY A 36 -6.10 4.35 7.85
CA GLY A 36 -7.22 4.38 8.73
C GLY A 36 -7.01 3.85 10.08
#